data_03ef29cb9904c51c819f5b464363efa9
#
_entry.id   03ef29cb9904c51c819f5b464363efa9
#
_cell.length_a   1.000
_cell.length_b   1.000
_cell.length_c   1.000
_cell.angle_alpha   90.00
_cell.angle_beta   90.00
_cell.angle_gamma   90.00
#
_symmetry.space_group_name_H-M   'P 1'
#
loop_
_entity.id
_entity.type
_entity.pdbx_description
1 polymer ?
#
loop_
_entity_poly.entity_id
_entity_poly.type
_entity_poly.pdbx_seq_one_letter_code
_entity_poly.pdbx_strand_id
1 'polypeptide(L)'
;MKLANDYIKQNRERFLEELFELLRIPSISAQPTLHKQDMVRCAEWLAASLVKAGADRADVLPTEGNPVVYAEKIIDPKAKTVLVYGHYDVMPEDPIDEWKTNPFEPEIKDGRIWCRGADDDKGQLFMHAKAFEAMV
;
A
#
# COMPACT_ATOMS: atom_id res chain seq x y z
N MET A 1 11.31 13.96 14.97
CA MET A 1 10.55 14.63 13.88
C MET A 1 11.43 15.22 12.78
N LYS A 2 12.48 15.98 13.06
CA LYS A 2 13.33 16.57 12.00
C LYS A 2 13.99 15.48 11.12
N LEU A 3 14.57 14.44 11.73
CA LEU A 3 15.21 13.32 11.02
C LEU A 3 14.24 12.56 10.09
N ALA A 4 13.04 12.24 10.56
CA ALA A 4 12.03 11.56 9.72
C ALA A 4 11.60 12.45 8.53
N ASN A 5 11.40 13.74 8.75
CA ASN A 5 11.06 14.67 7.66
C ASN A 5 12.19 14.79 6.61
N ASP A 6 13.44 14.81 7.06
CA ASP A 6 14.59 14.86 6.15
C ASP A 6 14.71 13.56 5.36
N TYR A 7 14.49 12.41 6.01
CA TYR A 7 14.44 11.10 5.35
C TYR A 7 13.35 11.03 4.26
N ILE A 8 12.12 11.45 4.59
CA ILE A 8 11.00 11.48 3.63
C ILE A 8 11.32 12.37 2.43
N LYS A 9 11.91 13.55 2.65
CA LYS A 9 12.29 14.45 1.57
C LYS A 9 13.36 13.85 0.66
N GLN A 10 14.37 13.19 1.22
CA GLN A 10 15.45 12.55 0.47
C GLN A 10 14.97 11.35 -0.35
N ASN A 11 13.93 10.66 0.11
CA ASN A 11 13.39 9.46 -0.53
C ASN A 11 12.11 9.72 -1.34
N ARG A 12 11.73 10.98 -1.57
CA ARG A 12 10.45 11.35 -2.19
C ARG A 12 10.22 10.68 -3.55
N GLU A 13 11.22 10.68 -4.42
CA GLU A 13 11.10 10.08 -5.76
C GLU A 13 10.89 8.56 -5.65
N ARG A 14 11.71 7.88 -4.87
CA ARG A 14 11.56 6.44 -4.60
C ARG A 14 10.18 6.11 -4.02
N PHE A 15 9.69 6.90 -3.08
CA PHE A 15 8.36 6.70 -2.50
C PHE A 15 7.25 6.85 -3.52
N LEU A 16 7.37 7.79 -4.45
CA LEU A 16 6.39 7.94 -5.54
C LEU A 16 6.42 6.75 -6.49
N GLU A 17 7.60 6.25 -6.85
CA GLU A 17 7.75 5.06 -7.71
C GLU A 17 7.14 3.83 -7.04
N GLU A 18 7.48 3.57 -5.76
CA GLU A 18 6.93 2.45 -5.00
C GLU A 18 5.39 2.57 -4.82
N LEU A 19 4.86 3.77 -4.61
CA LEU A 19 3.40 3.99 -4.61
C LEU A 19 2.79 3.66 -5.96
N PHE A 20 3.42 4.08 -7.06
CA PHE A 20 2.93 3.80 -8.41
C PHE A 20 2.96 2.31 -8.74
N GLU A 21 3.98 1.57 -8.29
CA GLU A 21 4.00 0.11 -8.40
C GLU A 21 2.78 -0.52 -7.69
N LEU A 22 2.50 -0.09 -6.45
CA LEU A 22 1.34 -0.56 -5.69
C LEU A 22 0.01 -0.21 -6.38
N LEU A 23 -0.12 1.00 -6.92
CA LEU A 23 -1.34 1.46 -7.57
C LEU A 23 -1.62 0.72 -8.89
N ARG A 24 -0.59 0.28 -9.62
CA ARG A 24 -0.73 -0.50 -10.86
C ARG A 24 -1.30 -1.90 -10.65
N ILE A 25 -1.34 -2.41 -9.43
CA ILE A 25 -1.91 -3.72 -9.16
C ILE A 25 -3.43 -3.59 -9.01
N PRO A 26 -4.26 -4.13 -9.91
CA PRO A 26 -5.72 -4.00 -9.84
C PRO A 26 -6.31 -5.00 -8.82
N SER A 27 -6.04 -4.76 -7.55
CA SER A 27 -6.50 -5.62 -6.44
C SER A 27 -8.00 -5.42 -6.13
N ILE A 28 -8.84 -5.76 -7.11
CA ILE A 28 -10.31 -5.59 -7.04
C ILE A 28 -10.93 -6.77 -6.29
N SER A 29 -11.34 -6.56 -5.04
CA SER A 29 -11.92 -7.60 -4.20
C SER A 29 -13.32 -8.02 -4.62
N ALA A 30 -14.09 -7.12 -5.23
CA ALA A 30 -15.46 -7.39 -5.67
C ALA A 30 -15.57 -8.32 -6.89
N GLN A 31 -14.46 -8.63 -7.55
CA GLN A 31 -14.39 -9.49 -8.72
C GLN A 31 -13.43 -10.67 -8.52
N PRO A 32 -13.70 -11.57 -7.56
CA PRO A 32 -12.75 -12.58 -7.09
C PRO A 32 -12.33 -13.60 -8.15
N THR A 33 -13.15 -13.85 -9.16
CA THR A 33 -12.79 -14.76 -10.25
C THR A 33 -11.74 -14.15 -11.19
N LEU A 34 -11.83 -12.85 -11.41
CA LEU A 34 -10.97 -12.13 -12.36
C LEU A 34 -9.66 -11.66 -11.71
N HIS A 35 -9.74 -11.16 -10.48
CA HIS A 35 -8.63 -10.47 -9.80
C HIS A 35 -8.03 -11.25 -8.62
N LYS A 36 -8.28 -12.55 -8.49
CA LYS A 36 -7.72 -13.37 -7.40
C LYS A 36 -6.19 -13.29 -7.32
N GLN A 37 -5.54 -13.39 -8.47
CA GLN A 37 -4.07 -13.33 -8.52
C GLN A 37 -3.54 -11.92 -8.24
N ASP A 38 -4.27 -10.89 -8.64
CA ASP A 38 -3.91 -9.51 -8.33
C ASP A 38 -4.02 -9.22 -6.83
N MET A 39 -5.01 -9.78 -6.14
CA MET A 39 -5.12 -9.70 -4.69
C MET A 39 -3.92 -10.34 -3.99
N VAL A 40 -3.52 -11.54 -4.41
CA VAL A 40 -2.33 -12.23 -3.88
C VAL A 40 -1.06 -11.43 -4.16
N ARG A 41 -0.86 -11.00 -5.40
CA ARG A 41 0.30 -10.18 -5.81
C ARG A 41 0.40 -8.88 -5.01
N CYS A 42 -0.73 -8.23 -4.74
CA CYS A 42 -0.76 -7.01 -3.94
C CYS A 42 -0.38 -7.28 -2.49
N ALA A 43 -0.90 -8.36 -1.90
CA ALA A 43 -0.55 -8.77 -0.54
C ALA A 43 0.94 -9.12 -0.42
N GLU A 44 1.50 -9.85 -1.37
CA GLU A 44 2.92 -10.21 -1.40
C GLU A 44 3.82 -8.97 -1.56
N TRP A 45 3.44 -8.05 -2.46
CA TRP A 45 4.15 -6.78 -2.63
C TRP A 45 4.18 -5.98 -1.33
N LEU A 46 3.03 -5.89 -0.64
CA LEU A 46 2.91 -5.17 0.62
C LEU A 46 3.75 -5.82 1.72
N ALA A 47 3.71 -7.14 1.86
CA ALA A 47 4.52 -7.87 2.82
C ALA A 47 6.02 -7.64 2.59
N ALA A 48 6.47 -7.75 1.34
CA ALA A 48 7.86 -7.48 0.97
C ALA A 48 8.27 -6.02 1.26
N SER A 49 7.37 -5.06 0.98
CA SER A 49 7.60 -3.64 1.27
C SER A 49 7.75 -3.37 2.77
N LEU A 50 6.95 -4.02 3.62
CA LEU A 50 7.03 -3.88 5.07
C LEU A 50 8.30 -4.49 5.66
N VAL A 51 8.76 -5.65 5.14
CA VAL A 51 10.06 -6.22 5.52
C VAL A 51 11.20 -5.27 5.11
N LYS A 52 11.17 -4.75 3.89
CA LYS A 52 12.15 -3.75 3.40
C LYS A 52 12.16 -2.48 4.25
N ALA A 53 10.99 -2.08 4.76
CA ALA A 53 10.83 -0.95 5.67
C ALA A 53 11.37 -1.21 7.09
N GLY A 54 11.74 -2.44 7.44
CA GLY A 54 12.34 -2.78 8.74
C GLY A 54 11.45 -3.57 9.68
N ALA A 55 10.32 -4.13 9.21
CA ALA A 55 9.54 -5.08 10.00
C ALA A 55 10.37 -6.33 10.33
N ASP A 56 10.20 -6.88 11.53
CA ASP A 56 10.88 -8.11 11.95
C ASP A 56 10.33 -9.31 11.18
N ARG A 57 9.04 -9.26 10.82
CA ARG A 57 8.39 -10.18 9.89
C ARG A 57 7.19 -9.53 9.22
N ALA A 58 6.81 -10.06 8.08
CA ALA A 58 5.54 -9.79 7.42
C ALA A 58 5.05 -11.07 6.74
N ASP A 59 3.83 -11.48 7.08
CA ASP A 59 3.21 -12.71 6.62
C ASP A 59 1.97 -12.41 5.78
N VAL A 60 1.80 -13.15 4.69
CA VAL A 60 0.55 -13.20 3.93
C VAL A 60 -0.27 -14.36 4.43
N LEU A 61 -1.31 -14.07 5.19
CA LEU A 61 -2.15 -15.05 5.85
C LEU A 61 -3.38 -15.37 4.99
N PRO A 62 -3.59 -16.64 4.62
CA PRO A 62 -4.78 -17.03 3.87
C PRO A 62 -6.04 -16.90 4.73
N THR A 63 -7.15 -16.53 4.10
CA THR A 63 -8.48 -16.54 4.69
C THR A 63 -9.46 -17.23 3.77
N GLU A 64 -10.73 -17.37 4.18
CA GLU A 64 -11.81 -17.84 3.29
C GLU A 64 -12.08 -16.88 2.13
N GLY A 65 -11.70 -15.58 2.31
CA GLY A 65 -11.82 -14.55 1.28
C GLY A 65 -10.45 -14.16 0.70
N ASN A 66 -10.11 -12.89 0.83
CA ASN A 66 -8.82 -12.36 0.38
C ASN A 66 -7.76 -12.49 1.48
N PRO A 67 -6.47 -12.65 1.14
CA PRO A 67 -5.42 -12.78 2.14
C PRO A 67 -5.27 -11.52 2.99
N VAL A 68 -4.83 -11.70 4.23
CA VAL A 68 -4.48 -10.62 5.15
C VAL A 68 -2.96 -10.51 5.23
N VAL A 69 -2.44 -9.31 5.18
CA VAL A 69 -1.03 -9.04 5.47
C VAL A 69 -0.89 -8.66 6.93
N TYR A 70 -0.10 -9.42 7.65
CA TYR A 70 0.28 -9.12 9.04
C TYR A 70 1.77 -8.85 9.11
N ALA A 71 2.15 -7.73 9.70
CA ALA A 71 3.55 -7.40 9.94
C ALA A 71 3.73 -6.87 11.35
N GLU A 72 4.92 -7.07 11.91
CA GLU A 72 5.25 -6.57 13.24
C GLU A 72 6.69 -6.09 13.34
N LYS A 73 6.90 -5.15 14.26
CA LYS A 73 8.19 -4.67 14.73
C LYS A 73 8.15 -4.57 16.25
N ILE A 74 9.00 -5.31 16.93
CA ILE A 74 9.10 -5.30 18.39
C ILE A 74 10.42 -4.66 18.79
N ILE A 75 10.37 -3.41 19.27
CA ILE A 75 11.55 -2.68 19.75
C ILE A 75 11.81 -3.01 21.22
N ASP A 76 10.76 -3.01 22.03
CA ASP A 76 10.80 -3.36 23.44
C ASP A 76 9.51 -4.15 23.79
N PRO A 77 9.63 -5.41 24.24
CA PRO A 77 8.46 -6.22 24.59
C PRO A 77 7.62 -5.68 25.75
N LYS A 78 8.15 -4.70 26.50
CA LYS A 78 7.43 -4.02 27.59
C LYS A 78 6.76 -2.72 27.15
N ALA A 79 7.08 -2.24 25.94
CA ALA A 79 6.47 -1.02 25.40
C ALA A 79 5.01 -1.26 25.01
N LYS A 80 4.26 -0.16 24.87
CA LYS A 80 2.90 -0.23 24.32
C LYS A 80 2.96 -0.61 22.85
N THR A 81 2.05 -1.50 22.44
CA THR A 81 1.86 -1.85 21.04
C THR A 81 0.91 -0.87 20.37
N VAL A 82 1.27 -0.42 19.18
CA VAL A 82 0.41 0.37 18.29
C VAL A 82 -0.04 -0.53 17.16
N LEU A 83 -1.35 -0.68 16.99
CA LEU A 83 -1.94 -1.37 15.85
C LEU A 83 -2.26 -0.33 14.77
N VAL A 84 -1.75 -0.57 13.56
CA VAL A 84 -2.07 0.21 12.36
C VAL A 84 -2.88 -0.67 11.42
N TYR A 85 -3.95 -0.14 10.87
CA TYR A 85 -4.84 -0.83 9.93
C TYR A 85 -4.96 -0.04 8.64
N GLY A 86 -5.07 -0.74 7.53
CA GLY A 86 -5.42 -0.22 6.22
C GLY A 86 -5.85 -1.36 5.32
N HIS A 87 -6.45 -1.07 4.16
CA HIS A 87 -6.81 -2.08 3.19
C HIS A 87 -6.14 -1.86 1.84
N TYR A 88 -5.80 -2.94 1.16
CA TYR A 88 -5.10 -2.91 -0.12
C TYR A 88 -5.99 -3.25 -1.32
N ASP A 89 -7.23 -3.64 -1.07
CA ASP A 89 -8.20 -3.83 -2.14
C ASP A 89 -8.79 -2.51 -2.60
N VAL A 90 -9.32 -2.52 -3.79
CA VAL A 90 -9.95 -1.37 -4.42
C VAL A 90 -11.29 -1.76 -5.05
N MET A 91 -12.13 -0.74 -5.26
CA MET A 91 -13.35 -0.90 -6.06
C MET A 91 -13.04 -1.08 -7.54
N PRO A 92 -13.93 -1.73 -8.31
CA PRO A 92 -13.85 -1.74 -9.77
C PRO A 92 -13.76 -0.34 -10.36
N GLU A 93 -13.26 -0.28 -11.58
CA GLU A 93 -13.14 0.96 -12.35
C GLU A 93 -14.46 1.46 -12.96
N ASP A 94 -15.54 0.71 -12.83
CA ASP A 94 -16.84 1.08 -13.40
C ASP A 94 -17.40 2.40 -12.84
N PRO A 95 -17.98 3.24 -13.72
CA PRO A 95 -18.04 3.12 -15.17
C PRO A 95 -16.73 3.59 -15.84
N ILE A 96 -16.13 2.74 -16.67
CA ILE A 96 -14.82 2.97 -17.28
C ILE A 96 -14.78 4.20 -18.20
N ASP A 97 -15.89 4.53 -18.83
CA ASP A 97 -16.02 5.65 -19.78
C ASP A 97 -16.04 7.04 -19.09
N GLU A 98 -16.21 7.08 -17.77
CA GLU A 98 -16.08 8.33 -16.99
C GLU A 98 -14.63 8.65 -16.62
N TRP A 99 -13.72 7.69 -16.71
CA TRP A 99 -12.31 7.93 -16.44
C TRP A 99 -11.65 8.73 -17.53
N LYS A 100 -10.91 9.76 -17.13
CA LYS A 100 -10.11 10.60 -18.04
C LYS A 100 -8.70 10.08 -18.25
N THR A 101 -8.25 9.16 -17.40
CA THR A 101 -6.96 8.49 -17.41
C THR A 101 -7.19 6.99 -17.25
N ASN A 102 -6.18 6.17 -17.51
CA ASN A 102 -6.30 4.74 -17.19
C ASN A 102 -6.41 4.56 -15.66
N PRO A 103 -7.44 3.88 -15.13
CA PRO A 103 -7.65 3.73 -13.70
C PRO A 103 -6.47 3.10 -12.94
N PHE A 104 -5.69 2.24 -13.58
CA PHE A 104 -4.56 1.53 -12.97
C PHE A 104 -3.19 1.94 -13.55
N GLU A 105 -3.11 3.09 -14.25
CA GLU A 105 -1.84 3.71 -14.62
C GLU A 105 -1.77 5.08 -13.94
N PRO A 106 -1.04 5.19 -12.82
CA PRO A 106 -1.01 6.42 -12.03
C PRO A 106 -0.34 7.57 -12.78
N GLU A 107 -1.00 8.71 -12.80
CA GLU A 107 -0.51 9.95 -13.39
C GLU A 107 -0.50 11.09 -12.36
N ILE A 108 0.53 11.95 -12.43
CA ILE A 108 0.53 13.21 -11.67
C ILE A 108 0.02 14.32 -12.59
N LYS A 109 -1.12 14.88 -12.24
CA LYS A 109 -1.73 15.99 -12.95
C LYS A 109 -2.26 17.03 -11.96
N ASP A 110 -1.91 18.28 -12.18
CA ASP A 110 -2.31 19.41 -11.32
C ASP A 110 -1.94 19.21 -9.84
N GLY A 111 -0.77 18.58 -9.59
CA GLY A 111 -0.26 18.31 -8.25
C GLY A 111 -0.99 17.18 -7.50
N ARG A 112 -1.81 16.38 -8.19
CA ARG A 112 -2.57 15.24 -7.65
C ARG A 112 -2.21 13.97 -8.39
N ILE A 113 -2.29 12.83 -7.68
CA ILE A 113 -2.17 11.50 -8.28
C ILE A 113 -3.56 11.04 -8.70
N TRP A 114 -3.72 10.73 -9.99
CA TRP A 114 -4.93 10.19 -10.58
C TRP A 114 -4.74 8.69 -10.81
N CYS A 115 -5.43 7.88 -10.02
CA CYS A 115 -5.42 6.42 -10.12
C CYS A 115 -6.49 5.83 -9.19
N ARG A 116 -7.05 4.67 -9.52
CA ARG A 116 -7.90 3.92 -8.59
C ARG A 116 -7.07 3.51 -7.37
N GLY A 117 -7.61 3.74 -6.15
CA GLY A 117 -6.92 3.44 -4.90
C GLY A 117 -5.92 4.51 -4.43
N ALA A 118 -5.71 5.61 -5.19
CA ALA A 118 -4.80 6.67 -4.78
C ALA A 118 -5.24 7.37 -3.49
N ASP A 119 -6.56 7.44 -3.25
CA ASP A 119 -7.17 8.05 -2.07
C ASP A 119 -7.89 7.02 -1.17
N ASP A 120 -8.36 5.90 -1.71
CA ASP A 120 -9.07 4.86 -0.98
C ASP A 120 -8.58 3.47 -1.39
N ASP A 121 -7.77 2.81 -0.60
CA ASP A 121 -7.04 3.20 0.65
C ASP A 121 -5.53 2.99 0.49
N LYS A 122 -5.05 2.59 -0.72
CA LYS A 122 -3.63 2.31 -0.98
C LYS A 122 -2.73 3.51 -0.68
N GLY A 123 -3.20 4.73 -0.95
CA GLY A 123 -2.46 5.94 -0.62
C GLY A 123 -2.26 6.10 0.88
N GLN A 124 -3.30 5.93 1.69
CA GLN A 124 -3.24 6.01 3.15
C GLN A 124 -2.45 4.86 3.74
N LEU A 125 -2.71 3.62 3.27
CA LEU A 125 -1.94 2.45 3.66
C LEU A 125 -0.44 2.65 3.40
N PHE A 126 -0.10 3.18 2.24
CA PHE A 126 1.29 3.47 1.87
C PHE A 126 1.92 4.55 2.75
N MET A 127 1.17 5.61 3.11
CA MET A 127 1.65 6.61 4.07
C MET A 127 2.03 5.97 5.41
N HIS A 128 1.22 5.05 5.92
CA HIS A 128 1.54 4.32 7.16
C HIS A 128 2.82 3.49 7.02
N ALA A 129 2.97 2.76 5.91
CA ALA A 129 4.17 1.97 5.65
C ALA A 129 5.43 2.85 5.55
N LYS A 130 5.35 4.04 4.92
CA LYS A 130 6.49 4.96 4.80
C LYS A 130 6.75 5.76 6.08
N ALA A 131 5.74 6.03 6.87
CA ALA A 131 5.92 6.58 8.21
C ALA A 131 6.66 5.57 9.11
N PHE A 132 6.29 4.30 9.06
CA PHE A 132 6.99 3.20 9.72
C PHE A 132 8.45 3.13 9.28
N GLU A 133 8.73 3.07 7.97
CA GLU A 133 10.09 3.05 7.40
C GLU A 133 10.95 4.24 7.88
N ALA A 134 10.35 5.42 8.03
CA ALA A 134 11.06 6.62 8.47
C ALA A 134 11.34 6.66 9.99
N MET A 135 10.73 5.76 10.78
CA MET A 135 10.84 5.70 12.23
C MET A 135 11.75 4.58 12.74
N VAL A 136 11.98 3.55 11.94
CA VAL A 136 12.85 2.41 12.27
C VAL A 136 14.21 2.51 11.60
#